data_18110123da992d0ce8f700c06fe70b8b
#
_entry.id   18110123da992d0ce8f700c06fe70b8b
#
_cell.length_a   1.000
_cell.length_b   1.000
_cell.length_c   1.000
_cell.angle_alpha   90.00
_cell.angle_beta   90.00
_cell.angle_gamma   90.00
#
_symmetry.space_group_name_H-M   'P 1'
#
loop_
_entity.id
_entity.type
_entity.pdbx_description
1 polymer ?
#
loop_
_entity_poly.entity_id
_entity_poly.type
_entity_poly.pdbx_seq_one_letter_code
_entity_poly.pdbx_strand_id
1 'polypeptide(L)'
;MNKCALFTNDVETTSIWFNSLRDETGRKVLNEGMPLLLETYEKYNIKSTFYFTGYIAKLYPQVVKMILKHGHEVGSHGKSHIRENGFDVMPFEKQKRHLLESKQLLEDISGQEVISFRAPALRVNNDT
;
A
#
# COMPACT_ATOMS: atom_id res chain seq x y z
N MET A 1 13.44 17.28 24.07
CA MET A 1 12.59 16.95 22.88
C MET A 1 12.75 15.48 22.56
N ASN A 2 11.67 14.70 22.60
CA ASN A 2 11.73 13.31 22.18
C ASN A 2 11.83 13.27 20.63
N LYS A 3 12.86 12.59 20.14
CA LYS A 3 13.00 12.35 18.69
C LYS A 3 12.09 11.20 18.29
N CYS A 4 11.30 11.37 17.22
CA CYS A 4 10.42 10.35 16.68
C CYS A 4 10.83 10.05 15.24
N ALA A 5 10.78 8.78 14.86
CA ALA A 5 10.94 8.32 13.47
C ALA A 5 9.67 7.62 13.01
N LEU A 6 9.20 7.95 11.80
CA LEU A 6 8.08 7.28 11.17
C LEU A 6 8.62 6.31 10.10
N PHE A 7 8.29 5.04 10.26
CA PHE A 7 8.60 4.00 9.28
C PHE A 7 7.36 3.73 8.45
N THR A 8 7.51 3.75 7.14
CA THR A 8 6.41 3.47 6.21
C THR A 8 6.92 2.68 5.02
N ASN A 9 6.06 1.83 4.45
CA ASN A 9 6.42 0.95 3.34
C ASN A 9 5.31 0.95 2.29
N ASP A 10 5.68 0.98 1.01
CA ASP A 10 4.75 0.79 -0.08
C ASP A 10 4.76 -0.68 -0.50
N VAL A 11 3.57 -1.28 -0.59
CA VAL A 11 3.37 -2.69 -0.95
C VAL A 11 2.68 -2.76 -2.31
N GLU A 12 3.44 -3.12 -3.32
CA GLU A 12 3.02 -3.03 -4.71
C GLU A 12 3.64 -4.11 -5.59
N THR A 13 3.04 -4.35 -6.77
CA THR A 13 3.50 -5.34 -7.76
C THR A 13 3.95 -4.70 -9.06
N THR A 14 3.87 -3.38 -9.17
CA THR A 14 4.20 -2.67 -10.40
C THR A 14 5.67 -2.34 -10.45
N SER A 15 6.31 -2.63 -11.57
CA SER A 15 7.61 -2.04 -11.86
C SER A 15 7.41 -0.61 -12.36
N ILE A 16 7.82 0.37 -11.58
CA ILE A 16 7.77 1.79 -11.99
C ILE A 16 8.53 2.06 -13.30
N TRP A 17 9.60 1.32 -13.55
CA TRP A 17 10.40 1.44 -14.77
C TRP A 17 9.67 1.01 -16.04
N PHE A 18 8.76 0.04 -15.91
CA PHE A 18 8.04 -0.53 -17.05
C PHE A 18 6.56 -0.17 -17.07
N ASN A 19 6.08 0.59 -16.08
CA ASN A 19 4.67 0.95 -15.93
C ASN A 19 3.71 -0.25 -16.15
N SER A 20 4.06 -1.39 -15.59
CA SER A 20 3.34 -2.64 -15.77
C SER A 20 3.08 -3.35 -14.45
N LEU A 21 1.95 -4.04 -14.37
CA LEU A 21 1.61 -4.91 -13.24
C LEU A 21 2.23 -6.30 -13.46
N ARG A 22 2.93 -6.81 -12.44
CA ARG A 22 3.59 -8.12 -12.49
C ARG A 22 3.24 -8.96 -11.27
N ASP A 23 2.62 -10.09 -11.49
CA ASP A 23 2.29 -11.04 -10.42
C ASP A 23 3.55 -11.64 -9.76
N GLU A 24 4.62 -11.84 -10.53
CA GLU A 24 5.89 -12.33 -10.02
C GLU A 24 6.44 -11.48 -8.85
N THR A 25 6.32 -10.15 -8.94
CA THR A 25 6.75 -9.26 -7.87
C THR A 25 5.89 -9.40 -6.63
N GLY A 26 4.60 -9.66 -6.77
CA GLY A 26 3.70 -9.96 -5.66
C GLY A 26 4.06 -11.24 -4.92
N ARG A 27 4.47 -12.29 -5.65
CA ARG A 27 4.94 -13.54 -5.04
C ARG A 27 6.22 -13.35 -4.24
N LYS A 28 7.16 -12.54 -4.73
CA LYS A 28 8.38 -12.19 -3.98
C LYS A 28 8.06 -11.41 -2.72
N VAL A 29 7.13 -10.44 -2.79
CA VAL A 29 6.65 -9.72 -1.61
C VAL A 29 6.10 -10.68 -0.57
N LEU A 30 5.22 -11.61 -0.98
CA LEU A 30 4.59 -12.57 -0.08
C LEU A 30 5.59 -13.54 0.55
N ASN A 31 6.46 -14.14 -0.27
CA ASN A 31 7.24 -15.30 0.15
C ASN A 31 8.61 -14.94 0.74
N GLU A 32 9.15 -13.77 0.41
CA GLU A 32 10.53 -13.40 0.75
C GLU A 32 10.59 -12.04 1.47
N GLY A 33 10.17 -10.96 0.81
CA GLY A 33 10.40 -9.61 1.30
C GLY A 33 9.63 -9.29 2.57
N MET A 34 8.34 -9.60 2.60
CA MET A 34 7.49 -9.27 3.75
C MET A 34 7.85 -10.04 5.02
N PRO A 35 8.03 -11.37 4.99
CA PRO A 35 8.46 -12.10 6.18
C PRO A 35 9.75 -11.56 6.78
N LEU A 36 10.77 -11.31 5.96
CA LEU A 36 12.06 -10.78 6.41
C LEU A 36 11.95 -9.37 7.00
N LEU A 37 11.14 -8.50 6.39
CA LEU A 37 10.89 -7.15 6.88
C LEU A 37 10.18 -7.16 8.23
N LEU A 38 9.14 -7.99 8.37
CA LEU A 38 8.38 -8.12 9.62
C LEU A 38 9.22 -8.69 10.76
N GLU A 39 10.05 -9.70 10.50
CA GLU A 39 11.01 -10.22 11.47
C GLU A 39 11.99 -9.12 11.92
N THR A 40 12.47 -8.32 10.98
CA THR A 40 13.36 -7.19 11.29
C THR A 40 12.65 -6.15 12.16
N TYR A 41 11.42 -5.79 11.83
CA TYR A 41 10.63 -4.83 12.60
C TYR A 41 10.30 -5.34 14.00
N GLU A 42 9.97 -6.61 14.14
CA GLU A 42 9.75 -7.25 15.44
C GLU A 42 11.01 -7.20 16.30
N LYS A 43 12.15 -7.59 15.75
CA LYS A 43 13.45 -7.57 16.43
C LYS A 43 13.79 -6.19 17.04
N TYR A 44 13.45 -5.11 16.34
CA TYR A 44 13.75 -3.75 16.78
C TYR A 44 12.55 -3.01 17.39
N ASN A 45 11.45 -3.71 17.65
CA ASN A 45 10.19 -3.15 18.17
C ASN A 45 9.69 -1.94 17.35
N ILE A 46 9.78 -2.03 16.02
CA ILE A 46 9.34 -0.98 15.09
C ILE A 46 7.87 -1.23 14.73
N LYS A 47 7.05 -0.18 14.82
CA LYS A 47 5.72 -0.14 14.23
C LYS A 47 5.75 0.73 12.98
N SER A 48 4.99 0.34 11.97
CA SER A 48 5.03 0.94 10.63
C SER A 48 3.64 0.96 10.00
N THR A 49 3.41 1.91 9.09
CA THR A 49 2.26 1.91 8.20
C THR A 49 2.67 1.32 6.85
N PHE A 50 1.88 0.37 6.36
CA PHE A 50 2.07 -0.27 5.07
C PHE A 50 0.98 0.19 4.09
N TYR A 51 1.39 0.92 3.06
CA TYR A 51 0.52 1.44 2.01
C TYR A 51 0.37 0.42 0.88
N PHE A 52 -0.81 -0.18 0.77
CA PHE A 52 -1.11 -1.21 -0.22
C PHE A 52 -1.75 -0.63 -1.48
N THR A 53 -1.26 -1.03 -2.65
CA THR A 53 -2.09 -0.91 -3.85
C THR A 53 -3.23 -1.92 -3.80
N GLY A 54 -4.42 -1.52 -4.28
CA GLY A 54 -5.57 -2.42 -4.35
C GLY A 54 -5.29 -3.66 -5.18
N TYR A 55 -4.40 -3.55 -6.16
CA TYR A 55 -3.99 -4.68 -7.02
C TYR A 55 -3.33 -5.80 -6.21
N ILE A 56 -2.31 -5.51 -5.40
CA ILE A 56 -1.65 -6.53 -4.58
C ILE A 56 -2.57 -7.04 -3.46
N ALA A 57 -3.35 -6.15 -2.84
CA ALA A 57 -4.27 -6.53 -1.79
C ALA A 57 -5.34 -7.53 -2.29
N LYS A 58 -5.83 -7.34 -3.52
CA LYS A 58 -6.78 -8.25 -4.16
C LYS A 58 -6.16 -9.61 -4.51
N LEU A 59 -4.94 -9.62 -5.05
CA LEU A 59 -4.26 -10.86 -5.44
C LEU A 59 -3.74 -11.65 -4.24
N TYR A 60 -3.26 -10.94 -3.21
CA TYR A 60 -2.60 -11.53 -2.05
C TYR A 60 -3.15 -10.97 -0.73
N PRO A 61 -4.45 -11.20 -0.42
CA PRO A 61 -5.06 -10.66 0.81
C PRO A 61 -4.37 -11.17 2.09
N GLN A 62 -3.67 -12.30 2.02
CA GLN A 62 -2.89 -12.82 3.12
C GLN A 62 -1.71 -11.91 3.52
N VAL A 63 -1.18 -11.08 2.61
CA VAL A 63 -0.14 -10.09 2.96
C VAL A 63 -0.71 -9.02 3.88
N VAL A 64 -1.92 -8.52 3.60
CA VAL A 64 -2.62 -7.56 4.48
C VAL A 64 -2.82 -8.14 5.87
N LYS A 65 -3.31 -9.39 5.95
CA LYS A 65 -3.52 -10.10 7.23
C LYS A 65 -2.21 -10.35 7.98
N MET A 66 -1.13 -10.64 7.28
CA MET A 66 0.21 -10.82 7.86
C MET A 66 0.69 -9.53 8.54
N ILE A 67 0.55 -8.38 7.88
CA ILE A 67 0.90 -7.06 8.43
C ILE A 67 0.14 -6.79 9.73
N LEU A 68 -1.18 -6.98 9.72
CA LEU A 68 -2.03 -6.74 10.88
C LEU A 68 -1.70 -7.68 12.06
N LYS A 69 -1.39 -8.95 11.78
CA LYS A 69 -0.98 -9.93 12.80
C LYS A 69 0.26 -9.48 13.56
N HIS A 70 1.17 -8.75 12.91
CA HIS A 70 2.37 -8.17 13.53
C HIS A 70 2.11 -6.80 14.17
N GLY A 71 0.86 -6.33 14.20
CA GLY A 71 0.46 -5.09 14.86
C GLY A 71 0.92 -3.83 14.15
N HIS A 72 1.03 -3.88 12.81
CA HIS A 72 1.28 -2.73 11.96
C HIS A 72 -0.02 -2.16 11.40
N GLU A 73 0.04 -0.93 10.88
CA GLU A 73 -1.09 -0.24 10.25
C GLU A 73 -1.13 -0.52 8.75
N VAL A 74 -2.34 -0.55 8.19
CA VAL A 74 -2.60 -0.66 6.75
C VAL A 74 -3.16 0.66 6.24
N GLY A 75 -2.53 1.23 5.21
CA GLY A 75 -2.97 2.41 4.49
C GLY A 75 -3.21 2.13 3.00
N SER A 76 -3.87 3.06 2.32
CA SER A 76 -4.12 2.96 0.88
C SER A 76 -2.99 3.57 0.05
N HIS A 77 -2.55 2.85 -0.99
CA HIS A 77 -1.66 3.34 -2.04
C HIS A 77 -2.39 3.42 -3.40
N GLY A 78 -3.71 3.72 -3.37
CA GLY A 78 -4.54 3.73 -4.56
C GLY A 78 -4.75 2.34 -5.14
N LYS A 79 -5.22 2.27 -6.39
CA LYS A 79 -5.51 0.97 -7.04
C LYS A 79 -4.27 0.26 -7.57
N SER A 80 -3.37 1.01 -8.20
CA SER A 80 -2.14 0.48 -8.79
C SER A 80 -1.19 1.61 -9.16
N HIS A 81 0.03 1.24 -9.56
CA HIS A 81 1.10 2.16 -9.94
C HIS A 81 1.17 2.44 -11.45
N ILE A 82 0.21 1.95 -12.24
CA ILE A 82 0.17 2.24 -13.68
C ILE A 82 -0.19 3.71 -13.93
N ARG A 83 0.30 4.26 -15.05
CA ARG A 83 0.18 5.69 -15.35
C ARG A 83 -1.25 6.21 -15.35
N GLU A 84 -2.18 5.43 -15.88
CA GLU A 84 -3.60 5.78 -15.98
C GLU A 84 -4.30 5.91 -14.61
N ASN A 85 -3.68 5.40 -13.56
CA ASN A 85 -4.10 5.47 -12.17
C ASN A 85 -3.29 6.49 -11.35
N GLY A 86 -2.45 7.30 -12.00
CA GLY A 86 -1.71 8.37 -11.35
C GLY A 86 -2.61 9.52 -10.92
N PHE A 87 -2.42 10.01 -9.70
CA PHE A 87 -3.20 11.13 -9.17
C PHE A 87 -2.87 12.46 -9.85
N ASP A 88 -1.72 12.56 -10.49
CA ASP A 88 -1.31 13.71 -11.30
C ASP A 88 -2.08 13.82 -12.64
N VAL A 89 -2.68 12.73 -13.12
CA VAL A 89 -3.39 12.71 -14.43
C VAL A 89 -4.89 12.48 -14.31
N MET A 90 -5.39 12.07 -13.15
CA MET A 90 -6.81 11.83 -12.93
C MET A 90 -7.53 13.12 -12.53
N PRO A 91 -8.75 13.40 -13.08
CA PRO A 91 -9.61 14.48 -12.57
C PRO A 91 -10.22 14.09 -11.21
N PHE A 92 -10.67 15.09 -10.44
CA PHE A 92 -11.21 14.97 -9.09
C PHE A 92 -12.18 13.79 -8.88
N GLU A 93 -13.24 13.69 -9.68
CA GLU A 93 -14.24 12.63 -9.51
C GLU A 93 -13.66 11.21 -9.71
N LYS A 94 -12.67 11.08 -10.60
CA LYS A 94 -11.96 9.82 -10.79
C LYS A 94 -11.05 9.51 -9.60
N GLN A 95 -10.34 10.51 -9.06
CA GLN A 95 -9.51 10.36 -7.87
C GLN A 95 -10.36 9.93 -6.67
N LYS A 96 -11.45 10.63 -6.39
CA LYS A 96 -12.38 10.33 -5.31
C LYS A 96 -12.89 8.89 -5.37
N ARG A 97 -13.41 8.48 -6.53
CA ARG A 97 -13.87 7.10 -6.73
C ARG A 97 -12.75 6.09 -6.53
N HIS A 98 -11.57 6.38 -7.04
CA HIS A 98 -10.39 5.53 -6.94
C HIS A 98 -9.95 5.32 -5.49
N LEU A 99 -9.97 6.38 -4.68
CA LEU A 99 -9.68 6.32 -3.24
C LEU A 99 -10.75 5.52 -2.50
N LEU A 100 -12.03 5.78 -2.74
CA LEU A 100 -13.13 5.08 -2.09
C LEU A 100 -13.08 3.57 -2.38
N GLU A 101 -12.88 3.17 -3.63
CA GLU A 101 -12.81 1.76 -4.01
C GLU A 101 -11.59 1.05 -3.41
N SER A 102 -10.43 1.70 -3.37
CA SER A 102 -9.24 1.10 -2.75
C SER A 102 -9.33 1.04 -1.23
N LYS A 103 -9.90 2.06 -0.59
CA LYS A 103 -10.21 2.06 0.84
C LYS A 103 -11.14 0.91 1.19
N GLN A 104 -12.30 0.82 0.53
CA GLN A 104 -13.30 -0.22 0.79
C GLN A 104 -12.70 -1.63 0.64
N LEU A 105 -11.94 -1.87 -0.43
CA LEU A 105 -11.28 -3.16 -0.64
C LEU A 105 -10.35 -3.53 0.52
N LEU A 106 -9.55 -2.57 0.98
CA LEU A 106 -8.63 -2.80 2.09
C LEU A 106 -9.36 -3.02 3.41
N GLU A 107 -10.45 -2.30 3.66
CA GLU A 107 -11.29 -2.47 4.85
C GLU A 107 -12.01 -3.83 4.84
N ASP A 108 -12.51 -4.27 3.69
CA ASP A 108 -13.13 -5.60 3.54
C ASP A 108 -12.14 -6.73 3.83
N ILE A 109 -10.86 -6.57 3.44
CA ILE A 109 -9.82 -7.57 3.67
C ILE A 109 -9.29 -7.52 5.11
N SER A 110 -9.08 -6.30 5.63
CA SER A 110 -8.43 -6.08 6.93
C SER A 110 -9.39 -6.22 8.11
N GLY A 111 -10.66 -5.93 7.90
CA GLY A 111 -11.65 -5.79 8.98
C GLY A 111 -11.43 -4.54 9.85
N GLN A 112 -10.62 -3.58 9.39
CA GLN A 112 -10.27 -2.35 10.10
C GLN A 112 -10.49 -1.13 9.22
N GLU A 113 -10.73 0.03 9.84
CA GLU A 113 -10.81 1.29 9.12
C GLU A 113 -9.44 1.67 8.53
N VAL A 114 -9.42 2.11 7.27
CA VAL A 114 -8.23 2.62 6.57
C VAL A 114 -8.30 4.14 6.56
N ILE A 115 -7.43 4.77 7.33
CA ILE A 115 -7.45 6.23 7.58
C ILE A 115 -6.32 7.00 6.91
N SER A 116 -5.36 6.30 6.28
CA SER A 116 -4.19 6.92 5.67
C SER A 116 -4.06 6.56 4.19
N PHE A 117 -3.52 7.51 3.42
CA PHE A 117 -3.29 7.37 1.99
C PHE A 117 -1.93 7.94 1.60
N ARG A 118 -1.30 7.29 0.64
CA ARG A 118 -0.12 7.79 -0.07
C ARG A 118 -0.34 7.68 -1.58
N ALA A 119 -0.15 8.77 -2.29
CA ALA A 119 -0.25 8.76 -3.76
C ALA A 119 0.89 7.92 -4.38
N PRO A 120 0.59 7.04 -5.36
CA PRO A 120 1.61 6.32 -6.12
C PRO A 120 2.64 7.27 -6.73
N ALA A 121 3.93 6.95 -6.56
CA ALA A 121 5.07 7.78 -6.96
C ALA A 121 5.05 9.22 -6.41
N LEU A 122 4.29 9.48 -5.33
CA LEU A 122 4.06 10.82 -4.75
C LEU A 122 3.51 11.85 -5.76
N ARG A 123 2.88 11.36 -6.83
CA ARG A 123 2.31 12.21 -7.88
C ARG A 123 0.92 12.67 -7.47
N VAL A 124 0.73 13.98 -7.51
CA VAL A 124 -0.52 14.66 -7.14
C VAL A 124 -0.78 15.84 -8.09
N ASN A 125 -2.01 16.33 -8.12
CA ASN A 125 -2.37 17.57 -8.79
C ASN A 125 -3.24 18.42 -7.85
N ASN A 126 -3.81 19.53 -8.37
CA ASN A 126 -4.60 20.45 -7.54
C ASN A 126 -5.94 19.85 -7.07
N ASP A 127 -6.36 18.72 -7.61
CA ASP A 127 -7.60 18.02 -7.24
C ASP A 127 -7.37 16.97 -6.13
N THR A 128 -6.07 16.69 -5.78
CA THR A 128 -5.70 15.74 -4.74
C THR A 128 -5.70 16.40 -3.38
#